data_98c45fafba1d6b87a6b9a211662b10f9
#
_entry.id   98c45fafba1d6b87a6b9a211662b10f9
#
_cell.length_a   1.000
_cell.length_b   1.000
_cell.length_c   1.000
_cell.angle_alpha   90.00
_cell.angle_beta   90.00
_cell.angle_gamma   90.00
#
_symmetry.space_group_name_H-M   'P 1'
#
loop_
_entity.id
_entity.type
_entity.pdbx_description
1 polymer ?
#
loop_
_entity_poly.entity_id
_entity_poly.type
_entity_poly.pdbx_seq_one_letter_code
_entity_poly.pdbx_strand_id
1 'polypeptide(L)'
;MGFMDDIKEDQMMQIQALCVVFFLLAFPSYFFLKAAATDEPSGMGGVGTYSVTGDLSYIDFDSGEETIADGTPFVLDLNTDVLSSEDQDNNIVGVLVSLTYAEDETESGTGIGGVNTCNGAGGPSPDTITGTASHLNFTNSADGQNQGGSGSHDVTTEWFNSSMIGTEVEGLSESEITDQLDSKGAGLGDYTIEISVQANSQNSPGCTRSDTGETVTYTIQLIVLDYSITPYVDIEDI
;
A
#
# COMPACT_ATOMS: atom_id res chain seq x y z
N MET A 1 -6.03 -69.14 25.64
CA MET A 1 -6.94 -68.06 25.16
C MET A 1 -6.06 -67.04 24.46
N GLY A 2 -6.41 -66.71 23.23
CA GLY A 2 -5.61 -65.76 22.48
C GLY A 2 -6.23 -64.36 22.59
N PHE A 3 -5.39 -63.33 22.45
CA PHE A 3 -5.80 -61.89 22.51
C PHE A 3 -7.06 -61.58 21.66
N MET A 4 -7.30 -62.30 20.61
CA MET A 4 -8.48 -62.19 19.74
C MET A 4 -9.77 -62.75 20.38
N ASP A 5 -9.64 -63.69 21.31
CA ASP A 5 -10.79 -64.30 22.01
C ASP A 5 -11.23 -63.37 23.16
N ASP A 6 -10.26 -62.73 23.83
CA ASP A 6 -10.51 -61.74 24.90
C ASP A 6 -11.21 -60.47 24.36
N ILE A 7 -10.85 -60.04 23.14
CA ILE A 7 -11.55 -58.92 22.50
C ILE A 7 -13.01 -59.20 22.16
N LYS A 8 -13.36 -60.47 21.90
CA LYS A 8 -14.76 -60.83 21.58
C LYS A 8 -15.68 -60.93 22.79
N GLU A 9 -15.13 -61.15 23.96
CA GLU A 9 -15.91 -61.33 25.20
C GLU A 9 -16.01 -60.04 26.01
N ASP A 10 -15.08 -59.08 25.88
CA ASP A 10 -15.07 -57.82 26.61
C ASP A 10 -15.49 -56.63 25.75
N GLN A 11 -16.67 -56.09 25.98
CA GLN A 11 -17.22 -54.93 25.28
C GLN A 11 -16.34 -53.69 25.41
N MET A 12 -15.66 -53.51 26.54
CA MET A 12 -14.76 -52.39 26.79
C MET A 12 -13.51 -52.48 25.90
N MET A 13 -12.96 -53.71 25.75
CA MET A 13 -11.80 -53.99 24.90
C MET A 13 -12.13 -53.86 23.40
N GLN A 14 -13.40 -54.17 23.02
CA GLN A 14 -13.89 -53.94 21.67
C GLN A 14 -13.92 -52.45 21.30
N ILE A 15 -14.43 -51.62 22.21
CA ILE A 15 -14.51 -50.18 22.03
C ILE A 15 -13.10 -49.56 21.95
N GLN A 16 -12.18 -49.97 22.79
CA GLN A 16 -10.78 -49.52 22.75
C GLN A 16 -10.08 -49.88 21.42
N ALA A 17 -10.25 -51.13 20.97
CA ALA A 17 -9.70 -51.60 19.72
C ALA A 17 -10.28 -50.82 18.53
N LEU A 18 -11.61 -50.56 18.56
CA LEU A 18 -12.26 -49.77 17.52
C LEU A 18 -11.72 -48.32 17.48
N CYS A 19 -11.55 -47.70 18.64
CA CYS A 19 -10.98 -46.35 18.73
C CYS A 19 -9.54 -46.30 18.16
N VAL A 20 -8.70 -47.26 18.55
CA VAL A 20 -7.32 -47.33 18.04
C VAL A 20 -7.30 -47.50 16.52
N VAL A 21 -8.10 -48.42 15.98
CA VAL A 21 -8.20 -48.62 14.52
C VAL A 21 -8.73 -47.37 13.83
N PHE A 22 -9.75 -46.72 14.41
CA PHE A 22 -10.29 -45.48 13.88
C PHE A 22 -9.21 -44.39 13.79
N PHE A 23 -8.46 -44.16 14.86
CA PHE A 23 -7.40 -43.15 14.85
C PHE A 23 -6.24 -43.50 13.90
N LEU A 24 -5.87 -44.77 13.82
CA LEU A 24 -4.82 -45.24 12.91
C LEU A 24 -5.20 -45.09 11.43
N LEU A 25 -6.50 -45.13 11.10
CA LEU A 25 -6.99 -44.93 9.73
C LEU A 25 -7.41 -43.50 9.45
N ALA A 26 -8.15 -42.86 10.36
CA ALA A 26 -8.71 -41.53 10.14
C ALA A 26 -7.64 -40.44 10.07
N PHE A 27 -6.63 -40.49 10.93
CA PHE A 27 -5.55 -39.49 10.92
C PHE A 27 -4.71 -39.50 9.63
N PRO A 28 -4.11 -40.64 9.24
CA PRO A 28 -3.37 -40.68 7.98
C PRO A 28 -4.25 -40.37 6.76
N SER A 29 -5.51 -40.85 6.75
CA SER A 29 -6.43 -40.57 5.65
C SER A 29 -6.79 -39.10 5.54
N TYR A 30 -6.99 -38.40 6.66
CA TYR A 30 -7.24 -36.97 6.69
C TYR A 30 -6.06 -36.18 6.12
N PHE A 31 -4.83 -36.49 6.57
CA PHE A 31 -3.63 -35.80 6.05
C PHE A 31 -3.38 -36.12 4.58
N PHE A 32 -3.62 -37.38 4.17
CA PHE A 32 -3.48 -37.78 2.76
C PHE A 32 -4.54 -37.08 1.87
N LEU A 33 -5.78 -36.99 2.32
CA LEU A 33 -6.84 -36.28 1.60
C LEU A 33 -6.58 -34.79 1.54
N LYS A 34 -6.06 -34.20 2.62
CA LYS A 34 -5.69 -32.80 2.63
C LYS A 34 -4.53 -32.50 1.68
N ALA A 35 -3.51 -33.36 1.65
CA ALA A 35 -2.38 -33.26 0.73
C ALA A 35 -2.78 -33.48 -0.75
N ALA A 36 -3.78 -34.34 -1.00
CA ALA A 36 -4.28 -34.62 -2.35
C ALA A 36 -5.32 -33.59 -2.84
N ALA A 37 -5.93 -32.80 -1.94
CA ALA A 37 -6.89 -31.78 -2.30
C ALA A 37 -6.25 -30.41 -2.61
N THR A 38 -4.97 -30.25 -2.34
CA THR A 38 -4.18 -29.13 -2.83
C THR A 38 -3.62 -29.52 -4.20
N ASP A 39 -4.29 -29.06 -5.26
CA ASP A 39 -3.87 -29.28 -6.67
C ASP A 39 -2.55 -28.56 -7.05
N GLU A 40 -1.81 -28.07 -6.08
CA GLU A 40 -0.47 -27.56 -6.29
C GLU A 40 0.56 -28.58 -5.82
N PRO A 41 1.69 -28.78 -6.56
CA PRO A 41 2.82 -29.52 -6.04
C PRO A 41 3.43 -28.69 -4.90
N SER A 42 2.74 -28.67 -3.77
CA SER A 42 3.23 -28.04 -2.56
C SER A 42 4.47 -28.82 -2.13
N GLY A 43 5.61 -28.31 -2.53
CA GLY A 43 6.80 -28.46 -1.71
C GLY A 43 6.34 -28.17 -0.30
N MET A 44 6.69 -29.03 0.66
CA MET A 44 6.28 -28.91 2.06
C MET A 44 6.39 -27.44 2.49
N GLY A 45 5.24 -26.74 2.66
CA GLY A 45 5.18 -25.35 3.11
C GLY A 45 5.61 -25.24 4.57
N GLY A 46 6.82 -25.69 4.85
CA GLY A 46 7.50 -25.54 6.13
C GLY A 46 8.26 -24.23 6.19
N VAL A 47 8.70 -23.89 7.39
CA VAL A 47 9.65 -22.80 7.61
C VAL A 47 10.93 -23.10 6.82
N GLY A 48 11.36 -22.17 5.97
CA GLY A 48 12.51 -22.37 5.08
C GLY A 48 13.10 -21.03 4.63
N THR A 49 13.90 -21.10 3.59
CA THR A 49 14.38 -19.94 2.84
C THR A 49 13.63 -19.87 1.51
N TYR A 50 13.09 -18.71 1.20
CA TYR A 50 12.32 -18.46 -0.01
C TYR A 50 12.89 -17.25 -0.74
N SER A 51 12.96 -17.32 -2.06
CA SER A 51 13.20 -16.16 -2.91
C SER A 51 11.85 -15.52 -3.25
N VAL A 52 11.71 -14.25 -2.94
CA VAL A 52 10.49 -13.47 -3.18
C VAL A 52 10.78 -12.49 -4.30
N THR A 53 10.01 -12.55 -5.38
CA THR A 53 10.06 -11.59 -6.48
C THR A 53 8.71 -10.90 -6.61
N GLY A 54 8.69 -9.67 -7.14
CA GLY A 54 7.45 -8.97 -7.37
C GLY A 54 7.65 -7.73 -8.22
N ASP A 55 6.60 -7.39 -8.96
CA ASP A 55 6.51 -6.20 -9.79
C ASP A 55 5.34 -5.34 -9.34
N LEU A 56 5.55 -4.02 -9.26
CA LEU A 56 4.49 -3.06 -8.97
C LEU A 56 3.91 -2.53 -10.28
N SER A 57 2.59 -2.46 -10.33
CA SER A 57 1.84 -1.79 -11.38
C SER A 57 0.83 -0.82 -10.77
N TYR A 58 0.23 0.05 -11.60
CA TYR A 58 -0.61 1.13 -11.12
C TYR A 58 -1.93 1.14 -11.87
N ILE A 59 -3.03 1.31 -11.13
CA ILE A 59 -4.38 1.51 -11.67
C ILE A 59 -4.74 2.97 -11.47
N ASP A 60 -5.09 3.69 -12.53
CA ASP A 60 -5.57 5.06 -12.43
C ASP A 60 -6.91 5.06 -11.67
N PHE A 61 -6.97 5.86 -10.60
CA PHE A 61 -8.11 5.89 -9.70
C PHE A 61 -8.88 7.21 -9.80
N ASP A 62 -8.17 8.35 -9.75
CA ASP A 62 -8.72 9.67 -9.98
C ASP A 62 -7.63 10.66 -10.39
N SER A 63 -8.02 11.76 -11.03
CA SER A 63 -7.10 12.87 -11.36
C SER A 63 -7.88 14.16 -11.60
N GLY A 64 -7.26 15.29 -11.30
CA GLY A 64 -7.88 16.57 -11.48
C GLY A 64 -6.94 17.73 -11.20
N GLU A 65 -7.53 18.93 -11.21
CA GLU A 65 -6.89 20.18 -10.84
C GLU A 65 -7.85 20.99 -9.98
N GLU A 66 -7.37 21.51 -8.85
CA GLU A 66 -8.17 22.31 -7.92
C GLU A 66 -7.36 23.48 -7.38
N THR A 67 -8.02 24.64 -7.26
CA THR A 67 -7.44 25.81 -6.59
C THR A 67 -7.78 25.77 -5.12
N ILE A 68 -6.77 25.56 -4.29
CA ILE A 68 -6.90 25.33 -2.86
C ILE A 68 -6.51 26.60 -2.12
N ALA A 69 -7.46 27.16 -1.39
CA ALA A 69 -7.23 28.37 -0.61
C ALA A 69 -6.35 28.09 0.61
N ASP A 70 -5.52 29.09 0.98
CA ASP A 70 -4.68 29.03 2.17
C ASP A 70 -5.46 28.60 3.43
N GLY A 71 -4.95 27.58 4.11
CA GLY A 71 -5.51 27.04 5.34
C GLY A 71 -6.86 26.31 5.19
N THR A 72 -7.35 26.08 3.96
CA THR A 72 -8.60 25.34 3.71
C THR A 72 -8.32 24.06 2.94
N PRO A 73 -8.35 22.88 3.56
CA PRO A 73 -8.04 21.64 2.88
C PRO A 73 -9.09 21.28 1.83
N PHE A 74 -8.63 20.74 0.71
CA PHE A 74 -9.44 20.05 -0.28
C PHE A 74 -9.46 18.55 0.05
N VAL A 75 -10.65 17.96 0.14
CA VAL A 75 -10.84 16.55 0.52
C VAL A 75 -11.55 15.80 -0.58
N LEU A 76 -11.00 14.67 -0.97
CA LEU A 76 -11.56 13.71 -1.90
C LEU A 76 -11.88 12.41 -1.16
N ASP A 77 -13.15 12.01 -1.20
CA ASP A 77 -13.59 10.70 -0.74
C ASP A 77 -13.85 9.83 -1.97
N LEU A 78 -13.05 8.80 -2.14
CA LEU A 78 -13.06 7.88 -3.27
C LEU A 78 -13.42 6.47 -2.79
N ASN A 79 -14.03 5.67 -3.67
CA ASN A 79 -14.37 4.28 -3.36
C ASN A 79 -14.05 3.37 -4.55
N THR A 80 -13.44 2.23 -4.30
CA THR A 80 -13.05 1.26 -5.34
C THR A 80 -14.22 0.61 -6.08
N ASP A 81 -15.46 0.84 -5.67
CA ASP A 81 -16.65 0.39 -6.41
C ASP A 81 -16.75 0.97 -7.83
N VAL A 82 -16.01 2.05 -8.13
CA VAL A 82 -15.95 2.64 -9.47
C VAL A 82 -15.02 1.90 -10.42
N LEU A 83 -14.16 1.03 -9.90
CA LEU A 83 -13.22 0.22 -10.70
C LEU A 83 -13.95 -0.90 -11.45
N SER A 84 -13.32 -1.39 -12.52
CA SER A 84 -13.77 -2.61 -13.19
C SER A 84 -13.62 -3.82 -12.26
N SER A 85 -14.36 -4.90 -12.52
CA SER A 85 -14.22 -6.14 -11.74
C SER A 85 -12.81 -6.74 -11.87
N GLU A 86 -12.18 -6.57 -13.04
CA GLU A 86 -10.81 -7.03 -13.28
C GLU A 86 -9.81 -6.25 -12.41
N ASP A 87 -10.00 -4.95 -12.27
CA ASP A 87 -9.14 -4.12 -11.40
C ASP A 87 -9.36 -4.42 -9.91
N GLN A 88 -10.60 -4.73 -9.50
CA GLN A 88 -10.93 -5.11 -8.12
C GLN A 88 -10.37 -6.49 -7.73
N ASP A 89 -10.15 -7.38 -8.69
CA ASP A 89 -9.56 -8.71 -8.46
C ASP A 89 -8.02 -8.66 -8.26
N ASN A 90 -7.38 -7.52 -8.51
CA ASN A 90 -5.94 -7.36 -8.31
C ASN A 90 -5.58 -7.28 -6.81
N ASN A 91 -4.33 -7.64 -6.51
CA ASN A 91 -3.76 -7.45 -5.17
C ASN A 91 -3.36 -5.99 -4.97
N ILE A 92 -4.33 -5.14 -4.59
CA ILE A 92 -4.13 -3.73 -4.30
C ILE A 92 -3.47 -3.59 -2.92
N VAL A 93 -2.26 -3.06 -2.88
CA VAL A 93 -1.40 -3.01 -1.69
C VAL A 93 -1.01 -1.60 -1.26
N GLY A 94 -1.47 -0.58 -1.97
CA GLY A 94 -1.15 0.80 -1.65
C GLY A 94 -1.91 1.80 -2.51
N VAL A 95 -1.71 3.08 -2.21
CA VAL A 95 -2.15 4.23 -2.99
C VAL A 95 -1.01 5.22 -3.14
N LEU A 96 -0.84 5.74 -4.36
CA LEU A 96 0.10 6.78 -4.73
C LEU A 96 -0.68 8.03 -5.11
N VAL A 97 -0.37 9.15 -4.49
CA VAL A 97 -0.90 10.48 -4.83
C VAL A 97 0.27 11.33 -5.31
N SER A 98 0.26 11.69 -6.59
CA SER A 98 1.25 12.60 -7.19
C SER A 98 0.66 14.00 -7.29
N LEU A 99 1.33 14.98 -6.70
CA LEU A 99 0.93 16.37 -6.66
C LEU A 99 1.91 17.23 -7.46
N THR A 100 1.38 18.11 -8.30
CA THR A 100 2.16 19.14 -9.01
C THR A 100 1.48 20.49 -8.86
N TYR A 101 2.25 21.53 -8.67
CA TYR A 101 1.76 22.87 -8.40
C TYR A 101 2.76 23.91 -8.92
N ALA A 102 2.29 25.13 -9.14
CA ALA A 102 3.10 26.24 -9.63
C ALA A 102 2.79 27.51 -8.84
N GLU A 103 3.82 28.31 -8.61
CA GLU A 103 3.72 29.62 -7.94
C GLU A 103 2.81 30.57 -8.70
N ASP A 104 1.79 31.12 -8.03
CA ASP A 104 0.84 32.07 -8.60
C ASP A 104 0.77 33.41 -7.83
N GLU A 105 1.74 33.67 -6.91
CA GLU A 105 1.82 34.89 -6.10
C GLU A 105 1.77 36.16 -6.97
N THR A 106 0.88 37.08 -6.60
CA THR A 106 0.73 38.34 -7.28
C THR A 106 1.54 39.45 -6.62
N GLU A 107 2.33 40.17 -7.41
CA GLU A 107 3.16 41.28 -6.98
C GLU A 107 2.56 42.63 -7.34
N SER A 108 2.53 43.54 -6.40
CA SER A 108 2.13 44.94 -6.60
C SER A 108 3.13 45.87 -5.93
N GLY A 109 3.82 46.67 -6.75
CA GLY A 109 4.75 47.68 -6.26
C GLY A 109 4.88 48.84 -7.25
N THR A 110 4.55 50.05 -6.81
CA THR A 110 4.69 51.25 -7.63
C THR A 110 5.58 52.24 -6.92
N GLY A 111 6.83 52.38 -7.37
CA GLY A 111 7.75 53.42 -6.91
C GLY A 111 7.48 54.76 -7.57
N ILE A 112 8.19 55.80 -7.07
CA ILE A 112 8.14 57.15 -7.64
C ILE A 112 8.67 57.07 -9.08
N GLY A 113 7.85 57.53 -10.07
CA GLY A 113 8.19 57.51 -11.48
C GLY A 113 7.70 56.27 -12.23
N GLY A 114 6.86 55.42 -11.64
CA GLY A 114 6.26 54.23 -12.30
C GLY A 114 7.21 53.02 -12.43
N VAL A 115 8.31 53.03 -11.68
CA VAL A 115 9.21 51.91 -11.65
C VAL A 115 8.61 50.80 -10.75
N ASN A 116 8.59 49.55 -11.23
CA ASN A 116 8.21 48.40 -10.45
C ASN A 116 9.24 48.15 -9.34
N THR A 117 8.85 48.38 -8.09
CA THR A 117 9.72 48.27 -6.90
C THR A 117 9.90 46.83 -6.46
N CYS A 118 9.15 45.87 -7.02
CA CYS A 118 9.33 44.45 -6.77
C CYS A 118 10.58 43.87 -7.47
N ASN A 119 11.05 44.53 -8.57
CA ASN A 119 12.29 44.16 -9.22
C ASN A 119 13.50 44.34 -8.27
N GLY A 120 14.04 43.23 -7.74
CA GLY A 120 15.15 43.20 -6.80
C GLY A 120 14.75 43.02 -5.34
N ALA A 121 13.46 42.86 -5.03
CA ALA A 121 12.96 42.60 -3.68
C ALA A 121 13.04 41.12 -3.23
N GLY A 122 13.76 40.28 -3.97
CA GLY A 122 13.80 38.82 -3.82
C GLY A 122 12.72 38.15 -4.68
N GLY A 123 12.78 36.85 -4.82
CA GLY A 123 11.73 36.04 -5.48
C GLY A 123 10.49 35.86 -4.61
N PRO A 124 9.44 35.20 -5.14
CA PRO A 124 8.29 34.76 -4.36
C PRO A 124 8.74 33.88 -3.17
N SER A 125 7.92 33.86 -2.12
CA SER A 125 8.15 32.94 -0.99
C SER A 125 7.58 31.57 -1.35
N PRO A 126 8.31 30.48 -1.06
CA PRO A 126 7.79 29.15 -1.36
C PRO A 126 6.60 28.83 -0.47
N ASP A 127 5.55 28.31 -1.09
CA ASP A 127 4.42 27.74 -0.40
C ASP A 127 4.66 26.29 -0.02
N THR A 128 3.95 25.84 0.99
CA THR A 128 4.01 24.43 1.40
C THR A 128 2.69 23.77 1.05
N ILE A 129 2.78 22.71 0.25
CA ILE A 129 1.65 21.87 -0.13
C ILE A 129 1.81 20.54 0.59
N THR A 130 0.79 20.17 1.38
CA THR A 130 0.73 18.93 2.12
C THR A 130 -0.30 18.01 1.50
N GLY A 131 0.13 16.82 1.09
CA GLY A 131 -0.76 15.73 0.70
C GLY A 131 -0.88 14.71 1.82
N THR A 132 -2.07 14.18 2.03
CA THR A 132 -2.34 13.09 2.97
C THR A 132 -3.23 12.04 2.28
N ALA A 133 -2.85 10.78 2.36
CA ALA A 133 -3.61 9.66 1.82
C ALA A 133 -3.94 8.67 2.94
N SER A 134 -5.21 8.34 3.07
CA SER A 134 -5.74 7.45 4.12
C SER A 134 -6.61 6.36 3.52
N HIS A 135 -6.40 5.12 3.99
CA HIS A 135 -7.22 3.95 3.70
C HIS A 135 -7.24 3.03 4.91
N LEU A 136 -8.43 2.65 5.40
CA LEU A 136 -8.61 1.90 6.64
C LEU A 136 -7.88 2.59 7.84
N ASN A 137 -6.90 1.91 8.40
CA ASN A 137 -6.04 2.43 9.48
C ASN A 137 -4.64 2.85 9.01
N PHE A 138 -4.41 2.85 7.71
CA PHE A 138 -3.16 3.30 7.10
C PHE A 138 -3.31 4.76 6.67
N THR A 139 -2.36 5.58 7.06
CA THR A 139 -2.31 7.00 6.71
C THR A 139 -0.86 7.41 6.54
N ASN A 140 -0.59 8.14 5.47
CA ASN A 140 0.69 8.78 5.27
C ASN A 140 0.50 10.21 4.76
N SER A 141 1.49 11.06 5.01
CA SER A 141 1.48 12.46 4.61
C SER A 141 2.89 12.88 4.18
N ALA A 142 2.95 13.73 3.16
CA ALA A 142 4.19 14.34 2.71
C ALA A 142 3.97 15.80 2.34
N ASP A 143 5.04 16.60 2.51
CA ASP A 143 5.07 18.02 2.20
C ASP A 143 5.99 18.26 0.99
N GLY A 144 5.60 19.22 0.17
CA GLY A 144 6.42 19.74 -0.91
C GLY A 144 6.34 21.26 -0.99
N GLN A 145 7.27 21.88 -1.72
CA GLN A 145 7.34 23.33 -1.87
C GLN A 145 7.58 23.72 -3.33
N ASN A 146 6.99 24.84 -3.76
CA ASN A 146 7.14 25.38 -5.12
C ASN A 146 8.44 26.14 -5.38
N GLN A 147 9.29 26.36 -4.38
CA GLN A 147 10.65 26.93 -4.50
C GLN A 147 10.77 28.13 -5.48
N GLY A 148 9.74 28.97 -5.59
CA GLY A 148 9.70 30.14 -6.46
C GLY A 148 9.46 29.83 -7.96
N GLY A 149 8.73 28.75 -8.26
CA GLY A 149 8.38 28.36 -9.61
C GLY A 149 7.37 27.24 -9.62
N SER A 150 7.77 26.05 -9.94
CA SER A 150 6.93 24.84 -9.87
C SER A 150 7.51 23.82 -8.92
N GLY A 151 6.66 23.02 -8.30
CA GLY A 151 7.03 21.93 -7.43
C GLY A 151 6.22 20.68 -7.71
N SER A 152 6.71 19.57 -7.19
CA SER A 152 5.98 18.30 -7.19
C SER A 152 6.46 17.42 -6.05
N HIS A 153 5.58 16.58 -5.54
CA HIS A 153 5.92 15.51 -4.61
C HIS A 153 4.89 14.41 -4.65
N ASP A 154 5.28 13.25 -4.14
CA ASP A 154 4.43 12.08 -4.04
C ASP A 154 4.12 11.74 -2.59
N VAL A 155 2.91 11.25 -2.35
CA VAL A 155 2.47 10.66 -1.09
C VAL A 155 2.12 9.21 -1.37
N THR A 156 2.85 8.29 -0.73
CA THR A 156 2.61 6.85 -0.89
C THR A 156 2.16 6.26 0.44
N THR A 157 1.02 5.58 0.44
CA THR A 157 0.53 4.82 1.60
C THR A 157 0.45 3.36 1.20
N GLU A 158 1.21 2.50 1.88
CA GLU A 158 1.31 1.06 1.59
C GLU A 158 0.91 0.24 2.82
N TRP A 159 0.37 -0.97 2.60
CA TRP A 159 -0.04 -1.91 3.65
C TRP A 159 0.48 -3.32 3.42
N PHE A 160 1.59 -3.47 2.70
CA PHE A 160 2.32 -4.71 2.53
C PHE A 160 3.79 -4.56 2.97
N ASN A 161 4.50 -5.66 3.08
CA ASN A 161 5.92 -5.63 3.44
C ASN A 161 6.81 -5.55 2.20
N SER A 162 6.98 -4.34 1.66
CA SER A 162 7.78 -4.09 0.45
C SER A 162 9.25 -4.52 0.59
N SER A 163 9.79 -4.63 1.82
CA SER A 163 11.18 -5.05 2.05
C SER A 163 11.45 -6.51 1.69
N MET A 164 10.42 -7.33 1.52
CA MET A 164 10.56 -8.72 1.09
C MET A 164 10.78 -8.88 -0.40
N ILE A 165 10.36 -7.88 -1.21
CA ILE A 165 10.47 -7.97 -2.67
C ILE A 165 11.92 -7.90 -3.11
N GLY A 166 12.33 -8.84 -3.96
CA GLY A 166 13.70 -8.95 -4.48
C GLY A 166 14.70 -9.51 -3.46
N THR A 167 14.23 -10.13 -2.37
CA THR A 167 15.10 -10.67 -1.31
C THR A 167 14.90 -12.17 -1.07
N GLU A 168 15.85 -12.75 -0.37
CA GLU A 168 15.72 -14.08 0.24
C GLU A 168 15.15 -13.90 1.66
N VAL A 169 14.03 -14.57 1.92
CA VAL A 169 13.33 -14.51 3.21
C VAL A 169 13.55 -15.82 3.94
N GLU A 170 14.17 -15.76 5.12
CA GLU A 170 14.48 -16.91 5.95
C GLU A 170 13.55 -16.99 7.17
N GLY A 171 13.28 -18.21 7.62
CA GLY A 171 12.61 -18.44 8.89
C GLY A 171 11.09 -18.23 8.87
N LEU A 172 10.51 -18.06 7.69
CA LEU A 172 9.08 -18.00 7.48
C LEU A 172 8.62 -19.16 6.58
N SER A 173 7.35 -19.50 6.68
CA SER A 173 6.67 -20.35 5.70
C SER A 173 6.17 -19.51 4.52
N GLU A 174 5.92 -20.15 3.40
CA GLU A 174 5.30 -19.51 2.22
C GLU A 174 3.99 -18.79 2.57
N SER A 175 3.16 -19.40 3.42
CA SER A 175 1.91 -18.78 3.89
C SER A 175 2.14 -17.51 4.72
N GLU A 176 3.16 -17.48 5.58
CA GLU A 176 3.50 -16.30 6.38
C GLU A 176 4.06 -15.16 5.52
N ILE A 177 4.78 -15.50 4.44
CA ILE A 177 5.24 -14.53 3.44
C ILE A 177 4.04 -13.99 2.66
N THR A 178 3.16 -14.88 2.18
CA THR A 178 1.91 -14.50 1.50
C THR A 178 1.07 -13.55 2.36
N ASP A 179 0.94 -13.83 3.66
CA ASP A 179 0.18 -12.98 4.60
C ASP A 179 0.72 -11.54 4.71
N GLN A 180 1.98 -11.32 4.35
CA GLN A 180 2.62 -10.01 4.37
C GLN A 180 2.62 -9.29 3.00
N LEU A 181 2.37 -10.02 1.92
CA LEU A 181 2.38 -9.49 0.55
C LEU A 181 0.99 -9.36 -0.06
N ASP A 182 0.07 -10.22 0.34
CA ASP A 182 -1.30 -10.24 -0.16
C ASP A 182 -2.22 -9.41 0.74
N SER A 183 -2.86 -8.42 0.15
CA SER A 183 -3.84 -7.56 0.83
C SER A 183 -5.11 -8.30 1.24
N LYS A 184 -5.41 -9.47 0.64
CA LYS A 184 -6.63 -10.26 0.85
C LYS A 184 -7.91 -9.43 0.67
N GLY A 185 -7.87 -8.51 -0.30
CA GLY A 185 -8.96 -7.59 -0.58
C GLY A 185 -9.03 -6.38 0.36
N ALA A 186 -8.06 -6.20 1.28
CA ALA A 186 -8.01 -5.03 2.14
C ALA A 186 -7.79 -3.72 1.35
N GLY A 187 -7.35 -3.78 0.11
CA GLY A 187 -7.24 -2.63 -0.78
C GLY A 187 -8.57 -2.16 -1.38
N LEU A 188 -9.68 -2.83 -1.10
CA LEU A 188 -11.00 -2.41 -1.55
C LEU A 188 -11.70 -1.55 -0.49
N GLY A 189 -12.57 -0.62 -0.93
CA GLY A 189 -13.37 0.24 -0.07
C GLY A 189 -13.04 1.72 -0.21
N ASP A 190 -13.17 2.46 0.90
CA ASP A 190 -13.08 3.91 0.93
C ASP A 190 -11.65 4.41 1.11
N TYR A 191 -11.33 5.47 0.36
CA TYR A 191 -10.08 6.22 0.45
C TYR A 191 -10.40 7.69 0.70
N THR A 192 -9.64 8.33 1.58
CA THR A 192 -9.70 9.77 1.80
C THR A 192 -8.35 10.39 1.45
N ILE A 193 -8.36 11.31 0.51
CA ILE A 193 -7.19 12.09 0.11
C ILE A 193 -7.45 13.53 0.54
N GLU A 194 -6.53 14.10 1.31
CA GLU A 194 -6.57 15.49 1.73
C GLU A 194 -5.37 16.24 1.16
N ILE A 195 -5.61 17.40 0.56
CA ILE A 195 -4.58 18.28 0.03
C ILE A 195 -4.78 19.66 0.68
N SER A 196 -3.75 20.18 1.33
CA SER A 196 -3.76 21.48 1.96
C SER A 196 -2.61 22.35 1.48
N VAL A 197 -2.86 23.66 1.46
CA VAL A 197 -1.89 24.68 1.07
C VAL A 197 -1.64 25.60 2.24
N GLN A 198 -0.38 25.87 2.51
CA GLN A 198 0.08 26.97 3.37
C GLN A 198 0.80 27.99 2.50
N ALA A 199 0.05 29.03 2.11
CA ALA A 199 0.55 30.08 1.28
C ALA A 199 1.45 31.04 2.08
N ASN A 200 2.55 31.46 1.49
CA ASN A 200 3.50 32.41 2.08
C ASN A 200 3.70 33.60 1.15
N SER A 201 3.38 34.80 1.63
CA SER A 201 3.72 36.03 0.94
C SER A 201 4.67 36.89 1.77
N GLN A 202 5.87 37.19 1.25
CA GLN A 202 6.83 38.09 1.89
C GLN A 202 6.76 39.48 1.29
N ASN A 203 6.24 40.43 2.08
CA ASN A 203 6.30 41.84 1.74
C ASN A 203 7.69 42.43 1.95
N SER A 204 8.15 43.26 1.06
CA SER A 204 9.37 44.04 1.18
C SER A 204 9.12 45.55 1.01
N PRO A 205 10.01 46.42 1.47
CA PRO A 205 9.78 47.87 1.35
C PRO A 205 9.48 48.29 -0.10
N GLY A 206 8.27 48.74 -0.32
CA GLY A 206 7.76 49.18 -1.64
C GLY A 206 7.28 48.09 -2.56
N CYS A 207 7.25 46.82 -2.12
CA CYS A 207 6.64 45.70 -2.82
C CYS A 207 5.67 44.97 -1.92
N THR A 208 4.41 44.94 -2.32
CA THR A 208 3.37 44.15 -1.64
C THR A 208 3.13 42.90 -2.45
N ARG A 209 3.13 41.77 -1.80
CA ARG A 209 2.82 40.46 -2.36
C ARG A 209 1.55 39.93 -1.72
N SER A 210 0.77 39.27 -2.52
CA SER A 210 -0.46 38.63 -2.07
C SER A 210 -0.58 37.24 -2.69
N ASP A 211 -0.75 36.29 -1.81
CA ASP A 211 -1.00 34.93 -2.14
C ASP A 211 -2.18 34.44 -1.30
N THR A 212 -3.11 33.72 -1.90
CA THR A 212 -4.35 33.27 -1.28
C THR A 212 -4.56 31.77 -1.37
N GLY A 213 -3.61 31.05 -1.95
CA GLY A 213 -3.64 29.60 -2.17
C GLY A 213 -2.97 29.21 -3.47
N GLU A 214 -3.02 27.95 -3.82
CA GLU A 214 -2.35 27.37 -4.98
C GLU A 214 -3.27 26.52 -5.83
N THR A 215 -3.00 26.51 -7.14
CA THR A 215 -3.62 25.54 -8.05
C THR A 215 -2.78 24.27 -8.08
N VAL A 216 -3.36 23.18 -7.58
CA VAL A 216 -2.73 21.88 -7.47
C VAL A 216 -3.35 20.91 -8.46
N THR A 217 -2.53 20.31 -9.32
CA THR A 217 -2.91 19.17 -10.15
C THR A 217 -2.57 17.89 -9.40
N TYR A 218 -3.49 16.95 -9.33
CA TYR A 218 -3.30 15.69 -8.65
C TYR A 218 -3.58 14.50 -9.56
N THR A 219 -2.86 13.42 -9.32
CA THR A 219 -3.11 12.09 -9.90
C THR A 219 -3.07 11.06 -8.77
N ILE A 220 -4.11 10.24 -8.69
CA ILE A 220 -4.27 9.21 -7.66
C ILE A 220 -4.27 7.87 -8.35
N GLN A 221 -3.36 6.98 -7.96
CA GLN A 221 -3.22 5.64 -8.52
C GLN A 221 -3.20 4.61 -7.40
N LEU A 222 -3.87 3.48 -7.59
CA LEU A 222 -3.75 2.33 -6.70
C LEU A 222 -2.52 1.52 -7.08
N ILE A 223 -1.78 1.08 -6.08
CA ILE A 223 -0.57 0.26 -6.25
C ILE A 223 -0.98 -1.20 -6.21
N VAL A 224 -0.67 -1.94 -7.26
CA VAL A 224 -0.91 -3.37 -7.39
C VAL A 224 0.42 -4.11 -7.32
N LEU A 225 0.48 -5.15 -6.52
CA LEU A 225 1.63 -6.05 -6.42
C LEU A 225 1.30 -7.40 -7.07
N ASP A 226 2.05 -7.75 -8.10
CA ASP A 226 2.16 -9.12 -8.63
C ASP A 226 3.44 -9.74 -8.06
N TYR A 227 3.34 -10.87 -7.35
CA TYR A 227 4.47 -11.48 -6.67
C TYR A 227 4.56 -12.98 -6.86
N SER A 228 5.76 -13.52 -6.69
CA SER A 228 6.04 -14.96 -6.73
C SER A 228 6.97 -15.34 -5.58
N ILE A 229 6.65 -16.46 -4.94
CA ILE A 229 7.43 -17.04 -3.85
C ILE A 229 7.96 -18.39 -4.33
N THR A 230 9.27 -18.58 -4.34
CA THR A 230 9.89 -19.83 -4.75
C THR A 230 10.83 -20.34 -3.65
N PRO A 231 10.83 -21.65 -3.31
CA PRO A 231 11.81 -22.20 -2.39
C PRO A 231 13.23 -21.92 -2.88
N TYR A 232 14.06 -21.37 -2.00
CA TYR A 232 15.48 -21.16 -2.29
C TYR A 232 16.25 -22.45 -2.08
N VAL A 233 16.95 -22.90 -3.10
CA VAL A 233 17.84 -24.07 -3.03
C VAL A 233 19.26 -23.57 -3.24
N ASP A 234 20.09 -23.64 -2.21
CA ASP A 234 21.52 -23.37 -2.35
C ASP A 234 22.17 -24.50 -3.16
N ILE A 235 22.73 -24.15 -4.32
CA ILE A 235 23.35 -25.10 -5.23
C ILE A 235 24.70 -25.61 -4.68
N GLU A 236 25.24 -24.99 -3.62
CA GLU A 236 26.49 -25.44 -2.98
C GLU A 236 26.30 -26.69 -2.09
N ASP A 237 25.06 -27.07 -1.78
CA ASP A 237 24.73 -28.25 -0.95
C ASP A 237 24.39 -29.50 -1.78
N ILE A 238 24.64 -29.52 -3.09
CA ILE A 238 24.51 -30.67 -4.00
C ILE A 238 25.92 -31.11 -4.49
#